data_f370ddeb9d126a017a791db9a306d5f1
#
_entry.id   f370ddeb9d126a017a791db9a306d5f1
#
_cell.length_a   1.000
_cell.length_b   1.000
_cell.length_c   1.000
_cell.angle_alpha   90.00
_cell.angle_beta   90.00
_cell.angle_gamma   90.00
#
_symmetry.space_group_name_H-M   'P 1'
#
loop_
_entity.id
_entity.type
_entity.pdbx_description
1 polymer ?
#
loop_
_entity_poly.entity_id
_entity_poly.type
_entity_poly.pdbx_seq_one_letter_code
_entity_poly.pdbx_strand_id
1 'polypeptide(L)'
;AWSINPQSAEVNNNYGWYLCNTLGRVSESLTRFDIALSDATYPSPFVAYYNKGICTARLGQYAQGEALLKQSIAANPQFVPANKELARLKMNEGQASSADSYFRIYQSQVNQMSADDLLLGWQISQRMGQMQEAAEYEMQLRANFPYSDELKQMTTGH
;
A
#
# COMPACT_ATOMS: atom_id res chain seq x y z
N ALA A 1 -13.71 18.24 27.84
CA ALA A 1 -13.23 18.67 26.50
C ALA A 1 -11.91 18.01 26.18
N TRP A 2 -11.86 17.37 25.06
CA TRP A 2 -10.61 16.84 24.56
C TRP A 2 -9.78 17.96 23.95
N SER A 3 -8.50 17.87 24.14
CA SER A 3 -7.57 18.80 23.51
C SER A 3 -6.68 18.03 22.54
N ILE A 4 -6.49 18.60 21.35
CA ILE A 4 -5.58 18.03 20.38
C ILE A 4 -4.17 18.46 20.76
N ASN A 5 -3.32 17.47 21.02
CA ASN A 5 -1.91 17.75 21.22
C ASN A 5 -1.22 17.78 19.84
N PRO A 6 -0.80 18.96 19.33
CA PRO A 6 -0.19 19.03 18.00
C PRO A 6 1.18 18.34 17.92
N GLN A 7 1.75 17.95 19.06
CA GLN A 7 2.98 17.18 19.10
C GLN A 7 2.74 15.67 19.19
N SER A 8 1.48 15.25 19.31
CA SER A 8 1.14 13.82 19.40
C SER A 8 1.53 13.11 18.12
N ALA A 9 2.23 11.99 18.27
CA ALA A 9 2.62 11.15 17.14
C ALA A 9 1.41 10.67 16.36
N GLU A 10 0.38 10.22 17.06
CA GLU A 10 -0.85 9.73 16.43
C GLU A 10 -1.53 10.82 15.60
N VAL A 11 -1.66 12.02 16.16
CA VAL A 11 -2.28 13.14 15.46
C VAL A 11 -1.47 13.51 14.21
N ASN A 12 -0.14 13.57 14.34
CA ASN A 12 0.72 13.92 13.20
C ASN A 12 0.68 12.84 12.12
N ASN A 13 0.64 11.56 12.50
CA ASN A 13 0.51 10.48 11.52
C ASN A 13 -0.82 10.58 10.77
N ASN A 14 -1.92 10.79 11.49
CA ASN A 14 -3.24 10.90 10.88
C ASN A 14 -3.35 12.12 9.98
N TYR A 15 -2.82 13.25 10.42
CA TYR A 15 -2.82 14.47 9.62
C TYR A 15 -1.94 14.32 8.39
N GLY A 16 -0.79 13.67 8.53
CA GLY A 16 0.09 13.38 7.40
C GLY A 16 -0.63 12.57 6.34
N TRP A 17 -1.34 11.53 6.75
CA TRP A 17 -2.10 10.71 5.79
C TRP A 17 -3.17 11.52 5.08
N TYR A 18 -3.89 12.37 5.82
CA TYR A 18 -4.90 13.25 5.25
C TYR A 18 -4.29 14.20 4.21
N LEU A 19 -3.15 14.82 4.54
CA LEU A 19 -2.45 15.72 3.62
C LEU A 19 -2.07 15.00 2.32
N CYS A 20 -1.53 13.81 2.43
CA CYS A 20 -1.07 13.03 1.28
C CYS A 20 -2.24 12.47 0.47
N ASN A 21 -3.17 11.80 1.15
CA ASN A 21 -4.17 10.98 0.48
C ASN A 21 -5.40 11.79 0.04
N THR A 22 -5.77 12.80 0.81
CA THR A 22 -6.98 13.59 0.53
C THR A 22 -6.66 14.90 -0.17
N LEU A 23 -5.65 15.63 0.32
CA LEU A 23 -5.34 16.95 -0.21
C LEU A 23 -4.24 16.94 -1.28
N GLY A 24 -3.55 15.83 -1.48
CA GLY A 24 -2.46 15.73 -2.45
C GLY A 24 -1.23 16.55 -2.09
N ARG A 25 -1.11 16.98 -0.84
CA ARG A 25 0.01 17.81 -0.36
C ARG A 25 1.09 16.89 0.21
N VAL A 26 1.71 16.11 -0.66
CA VAL A 26 2.59 15.04 -0.26
C VAL A 26 3.83 15.52 0.49
N SER A 27 4.49 16.56 0.00
CA SER A 27 5.71 17.06 0.65
C SER A 27 5.46 17.51 2.09
N GLU A 28 4.32 18.15 2.35
CA GLU A 28 3.95 18.54 3.70
C GLU A 28 3.64 17.33 4.59
N SER A 29 3.06 16.28 3.99
CA SER A 29 2.72 15.06 4.73
C SER A 29 3.97 14.40 5.30
N LEU A 30 5.08 14.43 4.56
CA LEU A 30 6.32 13.78 4.98
C LEU A 30 6.85 14.40 6.26
N THR A 31 6.74 15.72 6.41
CA THR A 31 7.13 16.41 7.64
C THR A 31 6.32 15.93 8.83
N ARG A 32 5.03 15.71 8.62
CA ARG A 32 4.14 15.22 9.70
C ARG A 32 4.51 13.81 10.14
N PHE A 33 4.81 12.94 9.18
CA PHE A 33 5.26 11.59 9.50
C PHE A 33 6.59 11.61 10.27
N ASP A 34 7.50 12.51 9.90
CA ASP A 34 8.78 12.64 10.59
C ASP A 34 8.60 13.08 12.04
N ILE A 35 7.65 13.98 12.31
CA ILE A 35 7.31 14.37 13.68
C ILE A 35 6.82 13.16 14.46
N ALA A 36 5.92 12.37 13.87
CA ALA A 36 5.41 11.17 14.52
C ALA A 36 6.53 10.17 14.82
N LEU A 37 7.42 9.95 13.85
CA LEU A 37 8.51 8.99 13.99
C LEU A 37 9.61 9.44 14.94
N SER A 38 9.69 10.74 15.25
CA SER A 38 10.65 11.27 16.21
C SER A 38 10.27 10.98 17.66
N ASP A 39 9.02 10.57 17.90
CA ASP A 39 8.54 10.25 19.25
C ASP A 39 8.82 8.79 19.56
N ALA A 40 9.83 8.55 20.41
CA ALA A 40 10.24 7.20 20.78
C ALA A 40 9.16 6.43 21.54
N THR A 41 8.16 7.13 22.08
CA THR A 41 7.06 6.50 22.83
C THR A 41 5.86 6.15 21.96
N TYR A 42 5.90 6.50 20.68
CA TYR A 42 4.81 6.18 19.76
C TYR A 42 4.65 4.66 19.64
N PRO A 43 3.46 4.10 20.00
CA PRO A 43 3.31 2.65 20.03
C PRO A 43 3.18 2.00 18.65
N SER A 44 2.90 2.78 17.59
CA SER A 44 2.63 2.25 16.26
C SER A 44 3.48 2.90 15.17
N PRO A 45 4.83 2.94 15.34
CA PRO A 45 5.68 3.57 14.32
C PRO A 45 5.57 2.86 12.96
N PHE A 46 5.22 1.57 12.95
CA PHE A 46 5.04 0.84 11.70
C PHE A 46 3.95 1.44 10.81
N VAL A 47 2.92 2.05 11.39
CA VAL A 47 1.88 2.72 10.60
C VAL A 47 2.43 3.98 9.95
N ALA A 48 3.23 4.77 10.68
CA ALA A 48 3.84 5.98 10.13
C ALA A 48 4.87 5.65 9.04
N TYR A 49 5.67 4.61 9.23
CA TYR A 49 6.58 4.14 8.17
C TYR A 49 5.82 3.71 6.93
N TYR A 50 4.73 2.97 7.11
CA TYR A 50 3.87 2.52 6.02
C TYR A 50 3.28 3.70 5.25
N ASN A 51 2.68 4.65 5.96
CA ASN A 51 2.07 5.82 5.34
C ASN A 51 3.11 6.69 4.63
N LYS A 52 4.24 6.92 5.28
CA LYS A 52 5.33 7.70 4.68
C LYS A 52 5.88 7.00 3.44
N GLY A 53 6.00 5.67 3.49
CA GLY A 53 6.47 4.89 2.34
C GLY A 53 5.56 5.03 1.13
N ILE A 54 4.24 4.92 1.32
CA ILE A 54 3.28 5.10 0.25
C ILE A 54 3.36 6.50 -0.34
N CYS A 55 3.39 7.51 0.52
CA CYS A 55 3.40 8.92 0.09
C CYS A 55 4.71 9.29 -0.60
N THR A 56 5.84 8.77 -0.12
CA THR A 56 7.15 8.97 -0.76
C THR A 56 7.16 8.35 -2.16
N ALA A 57 6.58 7.16 -2.32
CA ALA A 57 6.49 6.51 -3.62
C ALA A 57 5.63 7.30 -4.60
N ARG A 58 4.60 8.00 -4.11
CA ARG A 58 3.75 8.86 -4.96
C ARG A 58 4.51 10.04 -5.55
N LEU A 59 5.63 10.43 -4.95
CA LEU A 59 6.53 11.44 -5.50
C LEU A 59 7.51 10.87 -6.52
N GLY A 60 7.41 9.57 -6.82
CA GLY A 60 8.35 8.91 -7.71
C GLY A 60 9.63 8.47 -7.04
N GLN A 61 9.76 8.64 -5.73
CA GLN A 61 10.95 8.26 -4.98
C GLN A 61 10.80 6.80 -4.52
N TYR A 62 10.87 5.88 -5.47
CA TYR A 62 10.55 4.46 -5.23
C TYR A 62 11.52 3.79 -4.27
N ALA A 63 12.81 4.06 -4.38
CA ALA A 63 13.80 3.44 -3.51
C ALA A 63 13.58 3.81 -2.04
N GLN A 64 13.32 5.10 -1.78
CA GLN A 64 13.02 5.56 -0.43
C GLN A 64 11.69 4.99 0.07
N GLY A 65 10.67 4.94 -0.78
CA GLY A 65 9.38 4.35 -0.43
C GLY A 65 9.52 2.87 -0.07
N GLU A 66 10.30 2.12 -0.84
CA GLU A 66 10.56 0.72 -0.55
C GLU A 66 11.25 0.54 0.80
N ALA A 67 12.28 1.35 1.08
CA ALA A 67 13.00 1.28 2.35
C ALA A 67 12.05 1.53 3.53
N LEU A 68 11.16 2.51 3.40
CA LEU A 68 10.19 2.84 4.46
C LEU A 68 9.17 1.72 4.67
N LEU A 69 8.69 1.11 3.60
CA LEU A 69 7.77 -0.02 3.72
C LEU A 69 8.44 -1.23 4.38
N LYS A 70 9.72 -1.45 4.08
CA LYS A 70 10.50 -2.49 4.74
C LYS A 70 10.71 -2.19 6.23
N GLN A 71 10.90 -0.91 6.57
CA GLN A 71 11.00 -0.50 7.97
C GLN A 71 9.68 -0.74 8.71
N SER A 72 8.54 -0.56 8.03
CA SER A 72 7.24 -0.89 8.60
C SER A 72 7.15 -2.37 8.97
N ILE A 73 7.58 -3.25 8.07
CA ILE A 73 7.58 -4.69 8.32
C ILE A 73 8.54 -5.05 9.45
N ALA A 74 9.73 -4.43 9.47
CA ALA A 74 10.71 -4.68 10.54
C ALA A 74 10.17 -4.27 11.91
N ALA A 75 9.41 -3.18 11.96
CA ALA A 75 8.81 -2.70 13.20
C ALA A 75 7.63 -3.58 13.65
N ASN A 76 6.88 -4.14 12.70
CA ASN A 76 5.77 -5.04 13.01
C ASN A 76 5.57 -6.05 11.87
N PRO A 77 6.17 -7.25 11.97
CA PRO A 77 6.03 -8.28 10.93
C PRO A 77 4.59 -8.77 10.72
N GLN A 78 3.70 -8.50 11.66
CA GLN A 78 2.29 -8.89 11.56
C GLN A 78 1.45 -7.85 10.81
N PHE A 79 2.05 -6.73 10.41
CA PHE A 79 1.34 -5.69 9.68
C PHE A 79 1.28 -6.05 8.20
N VAL A 80 0.21 -6.71 7.82
CA VAL A 80 -0.01 -7.33 6.51
C VAL A 80 0.02 -6.35 5.33
N PRO A 81 -0.58 -5.13 5.43
CA PRO A 81 -0.71 -4.24 4.26
C PRO A 81 0.60 -3.83 3.60
N ALA A 82 1.72 -3.85 4.32
CA ALA A 82 2.99 -3.36 3.77
C ALA A 82 3.47 -4.20 2.59
N ASN A 83 3.26 -5.52 2.62
CA ASN A 83 3.65 -6.39 1.50
C ASN A 83 2.85 -6.10 0.23
N LYS A 84 1.57 -5.78 0.38
CA LYS A 84 0.73 -5.38 -0.76
C LYS A 84 1.24 -4.09 -1.38
N GLU A 85 1.58 -3.10 -0.56
CA GLU A 85 2.09 -1.83 -1.07
C GLU A 85 3.48 -1.98 -1.70
N LEU A 86 4.31 -2.89 -1.20
CA LEU A 86 5.58 -3.21 -1.86
C LEU A 86 5.34 -3.83 -3.23
N ALA A 87 4.35 -4.71 -3.36
CA ALA A 87 3.98 -5.28 -4.64
C ALA A 87 3.53 -4.20 -5.61
N ARG A 88 2.68 -3.28 -5.15
CA ARG A 88 2.20 -2.17 -5.97
C ARG A 88 3.35 -1.27 -6.41
N LEU A 89 4.26 -0.97 -5.51
CA LEU A 89 5.43 -0.14 -5.79
C LEU A 89 6.30 -0.79 -6.87
N LYS A 90 6.54 -2.09 -6.76
CA LYS A 90 7.33 -2.82 -7.76
C LYS A 90 6.65 -2.85 -9.13
N MET A 91 5.33 -2.94 -9.16
CA MET A 91 4.58 -2.82 -10.41
C MET A 91 4.78 -1.44 -11.05
N ASN A 92 4.75 -0.39 -10.24
CA ASN A 92 4.99 0.97 -10.73
C ASN A 92 6.40 1.15 -11.28
N GLU A 93 7.38 0.40 -10.75
CA GLU A 93 8.74 0.39 -11.27
C GLU A 93 8.91 -0.50 -12.50
N GLY A 94 7.87 -1.22 -12.90
CA GLY A 94 7.95 -2.15 -14.01
C GLY A 94 8.63 -3.48 -13.68
N GLN A 95 8.74 -3.81 -12.38
CA GLN A 95 9.41 -5.02 -11.91
C GLN A 95 8.38 -6.06 -11.46
N ALA A 96 7.71 -6.65 -12.43
CA ALA A 96 6.59 -7.57 -12.16
C ALA A 96 7.02 -8.81 -11.36
N SER A 97 8.21 -9.33 -11.60
CA SER A 97 8.70 -10.51 -10.86
C SER A 97 8.87 -10.23 -9.37
N SER A 98 9.44 -9.07 -9.03
CA SER A 98 9.56 -8.66 -7.62
C SER A 98 8.19 -8.38 -7.01
N ALA A 99 7.30 -7.76 -7.79
CA ALA A 99 5.93 -7.51 -7.35
C ALA A 99 5.22 -8.83 -7.02
N ASP A 100 5.40 -9.84 -7.84
CA ASP A 100 4.80 -11.15 -7.61
C ASP A 100 5.30 -11.77 -6.30
N SER A 101 6.59 -11.65 -6.01
CA SER A 101 7.15 -12.18 -4.77
C SER A 101 6.50 -11.55 -3.54
N TYR A 102 6.38 -10.23 -3.52
CA TYR A 102 5.71 -9.54 -2.42
C TYR A 102 4.24 -9.86 -2.34
N PHE A 103 3.58 -9.97 -3.49
CA PHE A 103 2.15 -10.26 -3.52
C PHE A 103 1.84 -11.65 -2.98
N ARG A 104 2.70 -12.63 -3.26
CA ARG A 104 2.52 -13.99 -2.74
C ARG A 104 2.66 -14.04 -1.22
N ILE A 105 3.57 -13.24 -0.66
CA ILE A 105 3.67 -13.11 0.80
C ILE A 105 2.36 -12.53 1.35
N TYR A 106 1.87 -11.46 0.73
CA TYR A 106 0.60 -10.84 1.13
C TYR A 106 -0.55 -11.84 1.07
N GLN A 107 -0.68 -12.58 -0.04
CA GLN A 107 -1.73 -13.60 -0.19
C GLN A 107 -1.71 -14.63 0.93
N SER A 108 -0.51 -15.04 1.35
CA SER A 108 -0.37 -16.04 2.41
C SER A 108 -0.82 -15.51 3.78
N GLN A 109 -0.91 -14.22 3.94
CA GLN A 109 -1.22 -13.56 5.21
C GLN A 109 -2.68 -13.12 5.32
N VAL A 110 -3.43 -13.10 4.23
CA VAL A 110 -4.84 -12.68 4.25
C VAL A 110 -5.76 -13.89 4.09
N ASN A 111 -6.91 -13.84 4.75
CA ASN A 111 -7.90 -14.92 4.67
C ASN A 111 -8.79 -14.78 3.44
N GLN A 112 -9.02 -13.55 2.99
CA GLN A 112 -9.91 -13.28 1.88
C GLN A 112 -9.39 -12.07 1.11
N MET A 113 -9.42 -12.15 -0.21
CA MET A 113 -8.93 -11.08 -1.08
C MET A 113 -10.04 -10.09 -1.40
N SER A 114 -9.74 -8.79 -1.28
CA SER A 114 -10.63 -7.72 -1.68
C SER A 114 -10.64 -7.57 -3.20
N ALA A 115 -11.56 -6.75 -3.72
CA ALA A 115 -11.58 -6.43 -5.14
C ALA A 115 -10.26 -5.81 -5.60
N ASP A 116 -9.68 -4.91 -4.79
CA ASP A 116 -8.40 -4.28 -5.10
C ASP A 116 -7.26 -5.29 -5.10
N ASP A 117 -7.29 -6.27 -4.18
CA ASP A 117 -6.30 -7.35 -4.16
C ASP A 117 -6.35 -8.18 -5.45
N LEU A 118 -7.56 -8.53 -5.88
CA LEU A 118 -7.75 -9.34 -7.09
C LEU A 118 -7.29 -8.58 -8.34
N LEU A 119 -7.58 -7.28 -8.39
CA LEU A 119 -7.10 -6.45 -9.50
C LEU A 119 -5.57 -6.41 -9.55
N LEU A 120 -4.93 -6.21 -8.41
CA LEU A 120 -3.46 -6.18 -8.36
C LEU A 120 -2.87 -7.54 -8.78
N GLY A 121 -3.44 -8.64 -8.29
CA GLY A 121 -3.01 -9.98 -8.70
C GLY A 121 -3.17 -10.19 -10.20
N TRP A 122 -4.28 -9.75 -10.77
CA TRP A 122 -4.51 -9.82 -12.20
C TRP A 122 -3.47 -9.01 -12.99
N GLN A 123 -3.20 -7.78 -12.56
CA GLN A 123 -2.22 -6.91 -13.21
C GLN A 123 -0.82 -7.53 -13.21
N ILE A 124 -0.41 -8.10 -12.07
CA ILE A 124 0.90 -8.77 -11.96
C ILE A 124 0.94 -9.98 -12.89
N SER A 125 -0.09 -10.81 -12.87
CA SER A 125 -0.16 -12.02 -13.70
C SER A 125 -0.11 -11.67 -15.19
N GLN A 126 -0.82 -10.64 -15.63
CA GLN A 126 -0.78 -10.18 -17.00
C GLN A 126 0.64 -9.76 -17.42
N ARG A 127 1.31 -8.99 -16.57
CA ARG A 127 2.68 -8.54 -16.86
C ARG A 127 3.67 -9.68 -16.93
N MET A 128 3.44 -10.74 -16.17
CA MET A 128 4.31 -11.91 -16.16
C MET A 128 3.94 -12.95 -17.24
N GLY A 129 2.88 -12.69 -17.99
CA GLY A 129 2.40 -13.64 -18.99
C GLY A 129 1.75 -14.89 -18.43
N GLN A 130 1.36 -14.85 -17.15
CA GLN A 130 0.70 -15.97 -16.47
C GLN A 130 -0.81 -15.87 -16.72
N MET A 131 -1.24 -16.22 -17.90
CA MET A 131 -2.60 -15.97 -18.36
C MET A 131 -3.65 -16.81 -17.63
N GLN A 132 -3.29 -18.01 -17.19
CA GLN A 132 -4.21 -18.86 -16.44
C GLN A 132 -4.50 -18.25 -15.07
N GLU A 133 -3.46 -17.78 -14.37
CA GLU A 133 -3.64 -17.10 -13.07
C GLU A 133 -4.46 -15.82 -13.25
N ALA A 134 -4.16 -15.06 -14.30
CA ALA A 134 -4.92 -13.84 -14.59
C ALA A 134 -6.40 -14.15 -14.81
N ALA A 135 -6.72 -15.20 -15.53
CA ALA A 135 -8.11 -15.62 -15.76
C ALA A 135 -8.81 -16.01 -14.44
N GLU A 136 -8.08 -16.64 -13.53
CA GLU A 136 -8.63 -17.01 -12.23
C GLU A 136 -8.95 -15.76 -11.39
N TYR A 137 -8.07 -14.76 -11.39
CA TYR A 137 -8.35 -13.50 -10.69
C TYR A 137 -9.58 -12.80 -11.29
N GLU A 138 -9.67 -12.77 -12.61
CA GLU A 138 -10.82 -12.17 -13.29
C GLU A 138 -12.12 -12.89 -12.92
N MET A 139 -12.11 -14.22 -12.91
CA MET A 139 -13.27 -15.03 -12.52
C MET A 139 -13.73 -14.70 -11.11
N GLN A 140 -12.79 -14.64 -10.16
CA GLN A 140 -13.11 -14.31 -8.77
C GLN A 140 -13.69 -12.91 -8.65
N LEU A 141 -13.13 -11.95 -9.40
CA LEU A 141 -13.60 -10.58 -9.36
C LEU A 141 -15.02 -10.47 -9.91
N ARG A 142 -15.31 -11.15 -11.02
CA ARG A 142 -16.65 -11.18 -11.59
C ARG A 142 -17.69 -11.87 -10.69
N ALA A 143 -17.27 -12.95 -10.01
CA ALA A 143 -18.15 -13.72 -9.16
C ALA A 143 -18.46 -12.98 -7.85
N ASN A 144 -17.46 -12.38 -7.22
CA ASN A 144 -17.57 -11.84 -5.87
C ASN A 144 -17.79 -10.33 -5.82
N PHE A 145 -17.37 -9.61 -6.87
CA PHE A 145 -17.42 -8.13 -6.92
C PHE A 145 -17.90 -7.65 -8.28
N PRO A 146 -19.11 -8.09 -8.74
CA PRO A 146 -19.57 -7.84 -10.12
C PRO A 146 -19.82 -6.37 -10.44
N TYR A 147 -20.00 -5.51 -9.43
CA TYR A 147 -20.26 -4.09 -9.64
C TYR A 147 -19.11 -3.20 -9.21
N SER A 148 -17.93 -3.77 -9.01
CA SER A 148 -16.77 -3.02 -8.51
C SER A 148 -16.15 -2.15 -9.60
N ASP A 149 -15.51 -1.05 -9.16
CA ASP A 149 -14.70 -0.22 -10.04
C ASP A 149 -13.50 -1.00 -10.57
N GLU A 150 -12.97 -1.92 -9.75
CA GLU A 150 -11.86 -2.77 -10.13
C GLU A 150 -12.17 -3.62 -11.35
N LEU A 151 -13.38 -4.20 -11.40
CA LEU A 151 -13.79 -4.98 -12.57
C LEU A 151 -13.91 -4.09 -13.80
N LYS A 152 -14.43 -2.86 -13.64
CA LYS A 152 -14.50 -1.90 -14.74
C LYS A 152 -13.11 -1.54 -15.25
N GLN A 153 -12.16 -1.31 -14.34
CA GLN A 153 -10.77 -1.04 -14.72
C GLN A 153 -10.18 -2.18 -15.53
N MET A 154 -10.43 -3.43 -15.10
CA MET A 154 -9.91 -4.62 -15.77
C MET A 154 -10.45 -4.72 -17.20
N THR A 155 -11.73 -4.44 -17.41
CA THR A 155 -12.38 -4.61 -18.71
C THR A 155 -12.18 -3.43 -19.65
N THR A 156 -11.89 -2.24 -19.14
CA THR A 156 -11.71 -1.03 -19.95
C THR A 156 -10.26 -0.60 -20.13
N GLY A 157 -9.34 -1.20 -19.36
CA GLY A 157 -7.93 -0.84 -19.34
C GLY A 157 -7.08 -1.50 -20.41
N HIS A 158 -7.68 -1.93 -21.52
CA HIS A 158 -6.96 -2.58 -22.63
C HIS A 158 -6.47 -1.59 -23.65
#